data_e8ac879bce89537a4f6ed782358a2b48
#
_entry.id   e8ac879bce89537a4f6ed782358a2b48
#
_cell.length_a   1.000
_cell.length_b   1.000
_cell.length_c   1.000
_cell.angle_alpha   90.00
_cell.angle_beta   90.00
_cell.angle_gamma   90.00
#
_symmetry.space_group_name_H-M   'P 1'
#
loop_
_entity.id
_entity.type
_entity.pdbx_description
1 polymer ?
#
loop_
_entity_poly.entity_id
_entity_poly.type
_entity_poly.pdbx_seq_one_letter_code
_entity_poly.pdbx_strand_id
1 'polypeptide(L)'
;RWNQPGHAQDGRLEAKQEPANKLTELERQRIITVANEKEYAGLPPGKIVPQLADQGHYIASESTFYRVLKASHQLHHRQKARPAGPGGKRPKALTATAANQIYTWDITYLPTVVQGLFLYLYLVLDIYRRKIVGWQVYEDESSALAAELMTDLCQREGIARDQVTLHSDNGGPMKGATLLATLQELGVIPSFGRPGVSDDNPYSESLFRTLKYCPEYPEHPFADLAAARR
;
A
#
# COMPACT_ATOMS: atom_id res chain seq x y z
N ARG A 1 0.00 16.97 -51.22
CA ARG A 1 -0.86 15.93 -51.91
C ARG A 1 -2.08 15.52 -51.05
N TRP A 2 -2.40 16.24 -50.01
CA TRP A 2 -3.51 15.90 -49.08
C TRP A 2 -4.74 16.80 -49.23
N ASN A 3 -4.75 17.76 -50.14
CA ASN A 3 -5.86 18.71 -50.36
C ASN A 3 -6.30 18.76 -51.83
N GLN A 4 -6.65 17.62 -52.45
CA GLN A 4 -7.42 17.66 -53.69
C GLN A 4 -8.91 17.52 -53.38
N PRO A 5 -9.77 18.44 -53.84
CA PRO A 5 -11.23 18.31 -53.68
C PRO A 5 -11.70 17.14 -54.55
N GLY A 6 -12.24 16.11 -53.94
CA GLY A 6 -12.74 14.91 -54.59
C GLY A 6 -12.41 13.59 -53.90
N HIS A 7 -11.77 13.61 -52.72
CA HIS A 7 -11.59 12.40 -51.97
C HIS A 7 -12.90 11.90 -51.35
N ALA A 8 -13.19 10.64 -51.66
CA ALA A 8 -14.28 9.87 -51.11
C ALA A 8 -14.37 10.02 -49.59
N GLN A 9 -15.57 10.06 -49.10
CA GLN A 9 -15.88 10.04 -47.65
C GLN A 9 -15.02 9.00 -46.96
N ASP A 10 -14.42 9.37 -45.81
CA ASP A 10 -13.60 8.47 -45.00
C ASP A 10 -14.43 7.24 -44.61
N GLY A 11 -14.18 6.10 -45.28
CA GLY A 11 -14.88 4.82 -45.07
C GLY A 11 -14.74 4.26 -43.66
N ARG A 12 -14.02 4.96 -42.75
CA ARG A 12 -13.99 4.65 -41.31
C ARG A 12 -15.29 5.01 -40.60
N LEU A 13 -16.16 5.80 -41.24
CA LEU A 13 -17.50 6.13 -40.74
C LEU A 13 -18.56 5.12 -41.18
N GLU A 14 -18.25 4.25 -42.15
CA GLU A 14 -19.17 3.20 -42.53
C GLU A 14 -19.24 2.14 -41.42
N ALA A 15 -20.45 1.61 -41.19
CA ALA A 15 -20.77 0.68 -40.12
C ALA A 15 -19.70 -0.41 -40.02
N LYS A 16 -18.95 -0.45 -38.91
CA LYS A 16 -17.99 -1.52 -38.65
C LYS A 16 -18.73 -2.85 -38.73
N GLN A 17 -18.32 -3.71 -39.63
CA GLN A 17 -18.83 -5.08 -39.71
C GLN A 17 -18.75 -5.68 -38.29
N GLU A 18 -19.87 -6.24 -37.85
CA GLU A 18 -19.90 -6.90 -36.55
C GLU A 18 -18.88 -8.05 -36.54
N PRO A 19 -17.97 -8.12 -35.58
CA PRO A 19 -17.01 -9.21 -35.51
C PRO A 19 -17.74 -10.55 -35.40
N ALA A 20 -17.29 -11.56 -36.14
CA ALA A 20 -17.88 -12.90 -36.12
C ALA A 20 -17.90 -13.56 -34.73
N ASN A 21 -17.04 -13.09 -33.83
CA ASN A 21 -16.96 -13.55 -32.43
C ASN A 21 -17.69 -12.63 -31.44
N LYS A 22 -18.57 -11.74 -31.91
CA LYS A 22 -19.40 -10.91 -31.04
C LYS A 22 -20.38 -11.81 -30.31
N LEU A 23 -20.42 -11.69 -28.96
CA LEU A 23 -21.39 -12.39 -28.16
C LEU A 23 -22.83 -12.07 -28.58
N THR A 24 -23.62 -13.10 -28.76
CA THR A 24 -25.06 -13.01 -28.93
C THR A 24 -25.73 -12.47 -27.66
N GLU A 25 -26.94 -11.97 -27.79
CA GLU A 25 -27.69 -11.50 -26.62
C GLU A 25 -27.98 -12.64 -25.61
N LEU A 26 -28.22 -13.85 -26.10
CA LEU A 26 -28.42 -15.03 -25.26
C LEU A 26 -27.16 -15.35 -24.44
N GLU A 27 -25.98 -15.28 -25.03
CA GLU A 27 -24.71 -15.49 -24.31
C GLU A 27 -24.46 -14.42 -23.27
N ARG A 28 -24.77 -13.15 -23.56
CA ARG A 28 -24.70 -12.05 -22.60
C ARG A 28 -25.63 -12.28 -21.44
N GLN A 29 -26.88 -12.66 -21.72
CA GLN A 29 -27.87 -12.95 -20.69
C GLN A 29 -27.45 -14.11 -19.81
N ARG A 30 -26.85 -15.16 -20.40
CA ARG A 30 -26.30 -16.29 -19.65
C ARG A 30 -25.21 -15.84 -18.67
N ILE A 31 -24.29 -14.97 -19.08
CA ILE A 31 -23.25 -14.41 -18.20
C ILE A 31 -23.90 -13.66 -17.04
N ILE A 32 -24.91 -12.83 -17.29
CA ILE A 32 -25.60 -12.05 -16.27
C ILE A 32 -26.33 -12.98 -15.29
N THR A 33 -27.04 -14.00 -15.80
CA THR A 33 -27.76 -14.97 -14.99
C THR A 33 -26.82 -15.70 -14.05
N VAL A 34 -25.77 -16.30 -14.58
CA VAL A 34 -24.79 -17.04 -13.78
C VAL A 34 -24.12 -16.13 -12.75
N ALA A 35 -23.71 -14.93 -13.14
CA ALA A 35 -23.10 -13.99 -12.20
C ALA A 35 -24.04 -13.58 -11.05
N ASN A 36 -25.34 -13.69 -11.22
CA ASN A 36 -26.36 -13.36 -10.20
C ASN A 36 -26.89 -14.57 -9.42
N GLU A 37 -26.41 -15.77 -9.74
CA GLU A 37 -26.72 -16.95 -8.91
C GLU A 37 -26.21 -16.75 -7.47
N LYS A 38 -26.91 -17.33 -6.52
CA LYS A 38 -26.64 -17.16 -5.08
C LYS A 38 -25.18 -17.42 -4.71
N GLU A 39 -24.54 -18.35 -5.39
CA GLU A 39 -23.15 -18.74 -5.19
C GLU A 39 -22.19 -17.65 -5.68
N TYR A 40 -22.50 -17.01 -6.80
CA TYR A 40 -21.60 -16.06 -7.49
C TYR A 40 -21.95 -14.59 -7.27
N ALA A 41 -23.15 -14.30 -6.76
CA ALA A 41 -23.65 -12.93 -6.67
C ALA A 41 -22.73 -11.95 -5.91
N GLY A 42 -21.95 -12.45 -4.96
CA GLY A 42 -20.98 -11.68 -4.17
C GLY A 42 -19.55 -11.68 -4.72
N LEU A 43 -19.27 -12.38 -5.83
CA LEU A 43 -17.92 -12.58 -6.32
C LEU A 43 -17.61 -11.69 -7.52
N PRO A 44 -16.34 -11.21 -7.65
CA PRO A 44 -15.89 -10.56 -8.87
C PRO A 44 -15.67 -11.59 -9.99
N PRO A 45 -15.72 -11.18 -11.28
CA PRO A 45 -15.46 -12.05 -12.43
C PRO A 45 -14.20 -12.90 -12.32
N GLY A 46 -13.09 -12.34 -11.79
CA GLY A 46 -11.83 -13.06 -11.59
C GLY A 46 -11.90 -14.22 -10.59
N LYS A 47 -13.00 -14.35 -9.83
CA LYS A 47 -13.28 -15.52 -8.99
C LYS A 47 -14.37 -16.42 -9.57
N ILE A 48 -15.34 -15.85 -10.29
CA ILE A 48 -16.43 -16.59 -10.92
C ILE A 48 -15.89 -17.52 -12.01
N VAL A 49 -15.09 -16.98 -12.94
CA VAL A 49 -14.61 -17.72 -14.11
C VAL A 49 -13.75 -18.93 -13.74
N PRO A 50 -12.76 -18.83 -12.83
CA PRO A 50 -12.03 -20.00 -12.36
C PRO A 50 -12.92 -21.05 -11.67
N GLN A 51 -13.87 -20.65 -10.82
CA GLN A 51 -14.77 -21.59 -10.16
C GLN A 51 -15.67 -22.33 -11.15
N LEU A 52 -16.17 -21.65 -12.19
CA LEU A 52 -16.90 -22.29 -13.28
C LEU A 52 -16.00 -23.28 -14.04
N ALA A 53 -14.76 -22.93 -14.31
CA ALA A 53 -13.81 -23.80 -14.97
C ALA A 53 -13.47 -25.04 -14.15
N ASP A 54 -13.34 -24.92 -12.83
CA ASP A 54 -13.13 -26.06 -11.91
C ASP A 54 -14.32 -27.01 -11.91
N GLN A 55 -15.54 -26.53 -12.20
CA GLN A 55 -16.75 -27.31 -12.36
C GLN A 55 -16.94 -27.86 -13.79
N GLY A 56 -15.99 -27.65 -14.68
CA GLY A 56 -16.04 -28.05 -16.07
C GLY A 56 -16.92 -27.17 -16.97
N HIS A 57 -17.28 -25.96 -16.50
CA HIS A 57 -18.10 -25.02 -17.25
C HIS A 57 -17.28 -23.84 -17.77
N TYR A 58 -17.18 -23.71 -19.07
CA TYR A 58 -16.62 -22.52 -19.71
C TYR A 58 -17.71 -21.75 -20.44
N ILE A 59 -17.97 -20.52 -20.03
CA ILE A 59 -18.97 -19.63 -20.66
C ILE A 59 -18.28 -18.56 -21.47
N ALA A 60 -17.33 -17.83 -20.88
CA ALA A 60 -16.57 -16.80 -21.52
C ALA A 60 -15.32 -16.44 -20.71
N SER A 61 -14.41 -15.70 -21.30
CA SER A 61 -13.22 -15.21 -20.61
C SER A 61 -13.58 -14.21 -19.50
N GLU A 62 -12.69 -14.08 -18.52
CA GLU A 62 -12.82 -13.12 -17.43
C GLU A 62 -13.06 -11.68 -17.95
N SER A 63 -12.28 -11.23 -18.93
CA SER A 63 -12.43 -9.91 -19.56
C SER A 63 -13.82 -9.72 -20.18
N THR A 64 -14.43 -10.78 -20.68
CA THR A 64 -15.77 -10.75 -21.25
C THR A 64 -16.82 -10.60 -20.15
N PHE A 65 -16.71 -11.34 -19.04
CA PHE A 65 -17.54 -11.15 -17.87
C PHE A 65 -17.49 -9.71 -17.36
N TYR A 66 -16.28 -9.13 -17.23
CA TYR A 66 -16.12 -7.71 -16.84
C TYR A 66 -16.85 -6.76 -17.79
N ARG A 67 -16.71 -6.95 -19.11
CA ARG A 67 -17.38 -6.09 -20.10
C ARG A 67 -18.91 -6.18 -20.04
N VAL A 68 -19.45 -7.40 -19.93
CA VAL A 68 -20.90 -7.63 -19.88
C VAL A 68 -21.49 -7.06 -18.59
N LEU A 69 -20.89 -7.35 -17.44
CA LEU A 69 -21.36 -6.84 -16.15
C LEU A 69 -21.20 -5.31 -16.04
N LYS A 70 -20.18 -4.72 -16.67
CA LYS A 70 -20.04 -3.27 -16.75
C LYS A 70 -21.16 -2.65 -17.59
N ALA A 71 -21.47 -3.24 -18.74
CA ALA A 71 -22.53 -2.77 -19.64
C ALA A 71 -23.93 -2.86 -18.98
N SER A 72 -24.15 -3.85 -18.11
CA SER A 72 -25.39 -4.03 -17.33
C SER A 72 -25.38 -3.29 -15.98
N HIS A 73 -24.41 -2.42 -15.72
CA HIS A 73 -24.25 -1.66 -14.46
C HIS A 73 -24.16 -2.55 -13.19
N GLN A 74 -23.70 -3.80 -13.33
CA GLN A 74 -23.61 -4.78 -12.23
C GLN A 74 -22.17 -5.03 -11.76
N LEU A 75 -21.21 -4.19 -12.16
CA LEU A 75 -19.81 -4.38 -11.79
C LEU A 75 -19.45 -3.72 -10.45
N HIS A 76 -20.25 -2.75 -9.97
CA HIS A 76 -19.97 -2.04 -8.74
C HIS A 76 -20.29 -2.89 -7.51
N HIS A 77 -19.32 -3.03 -6.63
CA HIS A 77 -19.41 -3.55 -5.26
C HIS A 77 -20.32 -4.78 -5.09
N ARG A 78 -19.98 -5.87 -5.76
CA ARG A 78 -20.78 -7.12 -5.70
C ARG A 78 -20.77 -7.79 -4.33
N GLN A 79 -19.78 -7.52 -3.48
CA GLN A 79 -19.76 -8.03 -2.11
C GLN A 79 -20.70 -7.22 -1.21
N LYS A 80 -21.34 -7.91 -0.25
CA LYS A 80 -22.01 -7.21 0.86
C LYS A 80 -20.99 -6.28 1.48
N ALA A 81 -21.26 -4.96 1.52
CA ALA A 81 -20.49 -4.05 2.33
C ALA A 81 -20.44 -4.66 3.74
N ARG A 82 -19.22 -4.95 4.22
CA ARG A 82 -19.08 -5.26 5.64
C ARG A 82 -19.70 -4.06 6.39
N PRO A 83 -20.65 -4.31 7.31
CA PRO A 83 -21.06 -3.23 8.19
C PRO A 83 -19.77 -2.65 8.76
N ALA A 84 -19.62 -1.33 8.70
CA ALA A 84 -18.52 -0.67 9.35
C ALA A 84 -18.46 -1.25 10.76
N GLY A 85 -17.41 -2.00 11.06
CA GLY A 85 -17.20 -2.49 12.41
C GLY A 85 -17.33 -1.29 13.36
N PRO A 86 -17.71 -1.46 14.62
CA PRO A 86 -17.77 -0.36 15.55
C PRO A 86 -16.45 0.39 15.39
N GLY A 87 -16.52 1.61 14.85
CA GLY A 87 -15.35 2.39 14.49
C GLY A 87 -14.44 2.42 15.71
N GLY A 88 -13.26 1.81 15.60
CA GLY A 88 -12.32 1.75 16.73
C GLY A 88 -12.21 3.14 17.31
N LYS A 89 -12.44 3.30 18.60
CA LYS A 89 -12.30 4.60 19.27
C LYS A 89 -10.94 5.17 18.84
N ARG A 90 -10.96 6.41 18.34
CA ARG A 90 -9.72 7.11 17.98
C ARG A 90 -8.76 7.00 19.17
N PRO A 91 -7.53 6.50 18.99
CA PRO A 91 -6.55 6.46 20.08
C PRO A 91 -6.42 7.86 20.68
N LYS A 92 -6.19 7.95 21.98
CA LYS A 92 -5.86 9.25 22.58
C LYS A 92 -4.63 9.79 21.87
N ALA A 93 -4.70 11.05 21.44
CA ALA A 93 -3.55 11.70 20.84
C ALA A 93 -2.38 11.67 21.84
N LEU A 94 -1.24 11.14 21.39
CA LEU A 94 -0.03 11.19 22.19
C LEU A 94 0.52 12.61 22.15
N THR A 95 0.70 13.23 23.30
CA THR A 95 1.23 14.60 23.42
C THR A 95 2.52 14.56 24.23
N ALA A 96 3.64 14.91 23.60
CA ALA A 96 4.92 15.05 24.27
C ALA A 96 5.01 16.44 24.91
N THR A 97 5.41 16.51 26.18
CA THR A 97 5.65 17.74 26.92
C THR A 97 7.14 17.99 27.16
N ALA A 98 7.97 16.99 26.92
CA ALA A 98 9.42 17.05 27.00
C ALA A 98 10.07 16.13 25.99
N ALA A 99 11.36 16.29 25.79
CA ALA A 99 12.17 15.41 24.96
C ALA A 99 12.22 13.97 25.51
N ASN A 100 12.42 13.03 24.64
CA ASN A 100 12.58 11.61 24.97
C ASN A 100 11.35 11.02 25.69
N GLN A 101 10.15 11.54 25.40
CA GLN A 101 8.88 10.96 25.88
C GLN A 101 8.17 10.17 24.79
N ILE A 102 8.13 10.71 23.57
CA ILE A 102 7.44 10.08 22.46
C ILE A 102 8.33 10.15 21.23
N TYR A 103 8.66 8.98 20.74
CA TYR A 103 9.30 8.81 19.43
C TYR A 103 8.28 8.30 18.43
N THR A 104 8.39 8.76 17.20
CA THR A 104 7.70 8.14 16.06
C THR A 104 8.74 7.56 15.13
N TRP A 105 8.44 6.41 14.53
CA TRP A 105 9.34 5.80 13.57
C TRP A 105 8.59 5.21 12.40
N ASP A 106 9.31 5.08 11.30
CA ASP A 106 8.76 4.53 10.08
C ASP A 106 9.90 4.14 9.13
N ILE A 107 9.58 3.39 8.09
CA ILE A 107 10.50 2.93 7.06
C ILE A 107 10.07 3.50 5.71
N THR A 108 11.02 4.07 4.97
CA THR A 108 10.75 4.49 3.60
C THR A 108 11.72 3.85 2.62
N TYR A 109 11.23 3.64 1.39
CA TYR A 109 11.98 3.04 0.30
C TYR A 109 12.88 4.09 -0.38
N LEU A 110 14.13 3.72 -0.60
CA LEU A 110 15.11 4.46 -1.38
C LEU A 110 15.37 3.69 -2.68
N PRO A 111 15.06 4.26 -3.87
CA PRO A 111 15.25 3.57 -5.13
C PRO A 111 16.74 3.37 -5.43
N THR A 112 17.09 2.21 -5.99
CA THR A 112 18.43 1.94 -6.50
C THR A 112 18.48 2.03 -8.03
N VAL A 113 19.68 2.05 -8.60
CA VAL A 113 19.88 2.04 -10.06
C VAL A 113 19.31 0.77 -10.72
N VAL A 114 19.06 -0.28 -9.95
CA VAL A 114 18.42 -1.51 -10.42
C VAL A 114 16.91 -1.39 -10.20
N GLN A 115 16.14 -1.42 -11.27
CA GLN A 115 14.67 -1.33 -11.19
C GLN A 115 14.09 -2.48 -10.35
N GLY A 116 13.25 -2.12 -9.39
CA GLY A 116 12.60 -3.10 -8.49
C GLY A 116 13.43 -3.46 -7.25
N LEU A 117 14.68 -3.01 -7.17
CA LEU A 117 15.51 -3.14 -5.98
C LEU A 117 15.49 -1.83 -5.17
N PHE A 118 15.20 -1.94 -3.89
CA PHE A 118 15.15 -0.80 -2.97
C PHE A 118 16.06 -1.02 -1.79
N LEU A 119 16.54 0.08 -1.23
CA LEU A 119 17.10 0.15 0.11
C LEU A 119 16.04 0.73 1.05
N TYR A 120 16.18 0.48 2.33
CA TYR A 120 15.19 0.80 3.35
C TYR A 120 15.78 1.77 4.37
N LEU A 121 15.28 2.99 4.36
CA LEU A 121 15.66 3.98 5.37
C LEU A 121 14.72 3.85 6.57
N TYR A 122 15.25 3.40 7.68
CA TYR A 122 14.63 3.41 9.00
C TYR A 122 14.92 4.75 9.65
N LEU A 123 13.91 5.40 10.18
CA LEU A 123 14.06 6.72 10.76
C LEU A 123 13.21 6.87 12.01
N VAL A 124 13.82 7.38 13.08
CA VAL A 124 13.18 7.64 14.37
C VAL A 124 13.27 9.11 14.70
N LEU A 125 12.13 9.72 15.01
CA LEU A 125 11.98 11.14 15.30
C LEU A 125 11.48 11.35 16.73
N ASP A 126 12.12 12.23 17.50
CA ASP A 126 11.56 12.79 18.73
C ASP A 126 10.48 13.83 18.38
N ILE A 127 9.25 13.55 18.74
CA ILE A 127 8.10 14.40 18.41
C ILE A 127 8.22 15.79 19.05
N TYR A 128 8.73 15.87 20.27
CA TYR A 128 8.87 17.15 20.97
C TYR A 128 9.94 18.05 20.37
N ARG A 129 11.14 17.51 20.17
CA ARG A 129 12.28 18.25 19.62
C ARG A 129 12.25 18.41 18.10
N ARG A 130 11.45 17.62 17.42
CA ARG A 130 11.48 17.49 15.94
C ARG A 130 12.85 17.06 15.41
N LYS A 131 13.60 16.35 16.23
CA LYS A 131 14.96 15.89 15.94
C LYS A 131 14.93 14.43 15.52
N ILE A 132 15.65 14.10 14.46
CA ILE A 132 15.97 12.70 14.12
C ILE A 132 16.92 12.20 15.21
N VAL A 133 16.49 11.22 15.98
CA VAL A 133 17.25 10.61 17.08
C VAL A 133 17.90 9.30 16.67
N GLY A 134 17.39 8.66 15.63
CA GLY A 134 17.98 7.44 15.06
C GLY A 134 17.65 7.30 13.59
N TRP A 135 18.60 6.82 12.82
CA TRP A 135 18.38 6.43 11.43
C TRP A 135 19.40 5.39 10.99
N GLN A 136 19.02 4.56 10.06
CA GLN A 136 19.93 3.63 9.38
C GLN A 136 19.34 3.21 8.04
N VAL A 137 20.21 2.90 7.08
CA VAL A 137 19.81 2.33 5.78
C VAL A 137 20.21 0.87 5.75
N TYR A 138 19.27 0.01 5.35
CA TYR A 138 19.46 -1.43 5.21
C TYR A 138 19.05 -1.91 3.81
N GLU A 139 19.46 -3.13 3.48
CA GLU A 139 19.07 -3.83 2.25
C GLU A 139 17.73 -4.56 2.40
N ASP A 140 17.29 -4.80 3.63
CA ASP A 140 16.07 -5.54 3.95
C ASP A 140 15.17 -4.79 4.93
N GLU A 141 13.88 -5.15 4.90
CA GLU A 141 12.88 -4.69 5.84
C GLU A 141 12.62 -5.79 6.89
N SER A 142 13.15 -5.59 8.10
CA SER A 142 13.18 -6.63 9.14
C SER A 142 12.98 -6.06 10.54
N SER A 143 12.25 -6.81 11.40
CA SER A 143 12.10 -6.49 12.81
C SER A 143 13.41 -6.65 13.61
N ALA A 144 14.34 -7.50 13.14
CA ALA A 144 15.64 -7.65 13.77
C ALA A 144 16.51 -6.40 13.56
N LEU A 145 16.54 -5.86 12.35
CA LEU A 145 17.26 -4.61 12.04
C LEU A 145 16.67 -3.41 12.78
N ALA A 146 15.33 -3.38 12.93
CA ALA A 146 14.66 -2.37 13.76
C ALA A 146 15.05 -2.49 15.23
N ALA A 147 15.18 -3.71 15.76
CA ALA A 147 15.61 -3.97 17.12
C ALA A 147 17.06 -3.51 17.37
N GLU A 148 17.97 -3.75 16.45
CA GLU A 148 19.35 -3.25 16.50
C GLU A 148 19.38 -1.72 16.56
N LEU A 149 18.66 -1.05 15.67
CA LEU A 149 18.57 0.41 15.65
C LEU A 149 18.01 0.97 16.96
N MET A 150 16.97 0.35 17.52
CA MET A 150 16.36 0.79 18.78
C MET A 150 17.29 0.57 19.98
N THR A 151 18.05 -0.53 19.99
CA THR A 151 19.05 -0.81 21.04
C THR A 151 20.15 0.25 21.04
N ASP A 152 20.75 0.53 19.87
CA ASP A 152 21.77 1.57 19.70
C ASP A 152 21.23 2.95 20.12
N LEU A 153 20.03 3.30 19.65
CA LEU A 153 19.39 4.57 19.95
C LEU A 153 19.16 4.75 21.47
N CYS A 154 18.57 3.76 22.12
CA CYS A 154 18.28 3.85 23.57
C CYS A 154 19.57 3.96 24.40
N GLN A 155 20.62 3.26 23.99
CA GLN A 155 21.92 3.35 24.66
C GLN A 155 22.55 4.74 24.45
N ARG A 156 22.56 5.27 23.22
CA ARG A 156 23.16 6.56 22.88
C ARG A 156 22.44 7.76 23.48
N GLU A 157 21.10 7.73 23.50
CA GLU A 157 20.27 8.81 24.07
C GLU A 157 20.07 8.65 25.59
N GLY A 158 20.59 7.57 26.21
CA GLY A 158 20.49 7.31 27.64
C GLY A 158 19.04 7.14 28.12
N ILE A 159 18.22 6.42 27.34
CA ILE A 159 16.80 6.23 27.64
C ILE A 159 16.61 5.32 28.85
N ALA A 160 15.92 5.81 29.86
CA ALA A 160 15.55 5.00 31.02
C ALA A 160 14.35 4.10 30.69
N ARG A 161 14.17 3.04 31.50
CA ARG A 161 12.99 2.17 31.35
C ARG A 161 11.69 2.96 31.54
N ASP A 162 10.71 2.63 30.71
CA ASP A 162 9.36 3.22 30.72
C ASP A 162 9.31 4.74 30.45
N GLN A 163 10.42 5.30 29.96
CA GLN A 163 10.53 6.73 29.63
C GLN A 163 9.91 7.07 28.29
N VAL A 164 10.13 6.22 27.27
CA VAL A 164 9.77 6.50 25.87
C VAL A 164 8.61 5.64 25.42
N THR A 165 7.64 6.27 24.78
CA THR A 165 6.62 5.61 23.95
C THR A 165 7.05 5.69 22.50
N LEU A 166 7.23 4.52 21.85
CA LEU A 166 7.56 4.42 20.44
C LEU A 166 6.29 4.20 19.61
N HIS A 167 5.91 5.21 18.84
CA HIS A 167 4.73 5.17 17.99
C HIS A 167 5.10 4.80 16.54
N SER A 168 4.32 3.90 15.93
CA SER A 168 4.48 3.49 14.53
C SER A 168 3.13 3.19 13.87
N ASP A 169 3.16 2.96 12.59
CA ASP A 169 2.06 2.32 11.88
C ASP A 169 1.94 0.82 12.23
N ASN A 170 1.13 0.08 11.49
CA ASN A 170 0.90 -1.35 11.67
C ASN A 170 1.71 -2.23 10.71
N GLY A 171 2.83 -1.75 10.18
CA GLY A 171 3.70 -2.50 9.27
C GLY A 171 4.24 -3.80 9.87
N GLY A 172 4.65 -4.73 9.03
CA GLY A 172 5.19 -6.02 9.45
C GLY A 172 6.37 -5.92 10.41
N PRO A 173 7.41 -5.15 10.09
CA PRO A 173 8.57 -4.95 10.97
C PRO A 173 8.22 -4.35 12.33
N MET A 174 7.20 -3.46 12.37
CA MET A 174 6.75 -2.76 13.57
C MET A 174 6.13 -3.70 14.60
N LYS A 175 5.53 -4.79 14.14
CA LYS A 175 4.86 -5.81 14.98
C LYS A 175 5.63 -7.12 15.07
N GLY A 176 6.83 -7.18 14.50
CA GLY A 176 7.66 -8.37 14.56
C GLY A 176 8.04 -8.75 15.99
N ALA A 177 7.96 -10.04 16.31
CA ALA A 177 8.20 -10.54 17.66
C ALA A 177 9.58 -10.13 18.21
N THR A 178 10.61 -10.13 17.37
CA THR A 178 11.96 -9.73 17.76
C THR A 178 12.01 -8.28 18.23
N LEU A 179 11.42 -7.34 17.47
CA LEU A 179 11.36 -5.95 17.86
C LEU A 179 10.58 -5.77 19.16
N LEU A 180 9.40 -6.40 19.27
CA LEU A 180 8.57 -6.27 20.47
C LEU A 180 9.26 -6.81 21.74
N ALA A 181 9.97 -7.93 21.64
CA ALA A 181 10.77 -8.46 22.73
C ALA A 181 11.90 -7.49 23.14
N THR A 182 12.63 -6.94 22.16
CA THR A 182 13.69 -5.95 22.41
C THR A 182 13.13 -4.66 23.06
N LEU A 183 11.99 -4.16 22.59
CA LEU A 183 11.35 -2.98 23.20
C LEU A 183 10.96 -3.25 24.67
N GLN A 184 10.47 -4.45 24.96
CA GLN A 184 10.15 -4.87 26.34
C GLN A 184 11.42 -4.92 27.21
N GLU A 185 12.51 -5.48 26.70
CA GLU A 185 13.81 -5.53 27.39
C GLU A 185 14.36 -4.14 27.67
N LEU A 186 14.27 -3.23 26.71
CA LEU A 186 14.69 -1.83 26.83
C LEU A 186 13.74 -0.99 27.73
N GLY A 187 12.54 -1.49 28.00
CA GLY A 187 11.50 -0.72 28.68
C GLY A 187 10.92 0.41 27.82
N VAL A 188 10.87 0.22 26.50
CA VAL A 188 10.22 1.15 25.57
C VAL A 188 8.77 0.70 25.35
N ILE A 189 7.82 1.61 25.47
CA ILE A 189 6.38 1.33 25.38
C ILE A 189 5.96 1.39 23.92
N PRO A 190 5.55 0.27 23.28
CA PRO A 190 5.07 0.30 21.91
C PRO A 190 3.68 0.91 21.80
N SER A 191 3.46 1.72 20.78
CA SER A 191 2.16 2.31 20.43
C SER A 191 1.95 2.20 18.91
N PHE A 192 0.73 1.83 18.51
CA PHE A 192 0.42 1.60 17.09
C PHE A 192 -0.75 2.46 16.63
N GLY A 193 -0.67 2.95 15.41
CA GLY A 193 -1.78 3.54 14.69
C GLY A 193 -2.93 2.54 14.47
N ARG A 194 -4.07 3.03 14.00
CA ARG A 194 -5.19 2.17 13.61
C ARG A 194 -4.89 1.46 12.29
N PRO A 195 -5.27 0.18 12.14
CA PRO A 195 -5.09 -0.53 10.87
C PRO A 195 -5.79 0.21 9.70
N GLY A 196 -5.04 0.51 8.65
CA GLY A 196 -5.57 1.15 7.44
C GLY A 196 -5.90 2.64 7.56
N VAL A 197 -5.39 3.32 8.59
CA VAL A 197 -5.52 4.78 8.76
C VAL A 197 -4.13 5.39 8.67
N SER A 198 -3.81 6.02 7.54
CA SER A 198 -2.51 6.64 7.29
C SER A 198 -2.25 7.85 8.19
N ASP A 199 -3.28 8.62 8.52
CA ASP A 199 -3.16 9.85 9.31
C ASP A 199 -2.73 9.64 10.78
N ASP A 200 -2.54 8.40 11.21
CA ASP A 200 -2.16 8.11 12.59
C ASP A 200 -0.64 8.27 12.85
N ASN A 201 0.21 8.38 11.78
CA ASN A 201 1.65 8.67 11.90
C ASN A 201 2.10 9.89 11.06
N PRO A 202 1.46 11.06 11.22
CA PRO A 202 1.67 12.21 10.34
C PRO A 202 3.08 12.81 10.44
N TYR A 203 3.78 12.60 11.53
CA TYR A 203 5.13 13.14 11.75
C TYR A 203 6.16 12.45 10.86
N SER A 204 6.15 11.14 10.80
CA SER A 204 7.05 10.36 9.94
C SER A 204 6.75 10.61 8.47
N GLU A 205 5.47 10.63 8.07
CA GLU A 205 5.06 10.92 6.70
C GLU A 205 5.51 12.32 6.24
N SER A 206 5.27 13.34 7.08
CA SER A 206 5.72 14.72 6.82
C SER A 206 7.24 14.82 6.69
N LEU A 207 7.97 14.10 7.55
CA LEU A 207 9.43 14.09 7.53
C LEU A 207 9.97 13.43 6.25
N PHE A 208 9.43 12.29 5.85
CA PHE A 208 9.83 11.63 4.60
C PHE A 208 9.52 12.48 3.37
N ARG A 209 8.39 13.19 3.38
CA ARG A 209 8.09 14.16 2.34
C ARG A 209 9.14 15.26 2.30
N THR A 210 9.45 15.88 3.44
CA THR A 210 10.47 16.91 3.53
C THR A 210 11.82 16.40 3.05
N LEU A 211 12.25 15.22 3.48
CA LEU A 211 13.49 14.59 3.06
C LEU A 211 13.56 14.42 1.54
N LYS A 212 12.53 13.80 0.94
CA LYS A 212 12.53 13.48 -0.50
C LYS A 212 12.37 14.69 -1.42
N TYR A 213 11.92 15.81 -0.90
CA TYR A 213 11.74 17.06 -1.65
C TYR A 213 12.74 18.17 -1.25
N CYS A 214 13.70 17.89 -0.37
CA CYS A 214 14.75 18.86 -0.09
C CYS A 214 15.74 18.94 -1.28
N PRO A 215 16.32 20.10 -1.54
CA PRO A 215 17.24 20.30 -2.67
C PRO A 215 18.48 19.39 -2.64
N GLU A 216 18.87 18.95 -1.46
CA GLU A 216 20.04 18.09 -1.25
C GLU A 216 19.72 16.60 -1.48
N TYR A 217 18.43 16.23 -1.64
CA TYR A 217 18.08 14.85 -1.94
C TYR A 217 18.56 14.47 -3.34
N PRO A 218 19.23 13.33 -3.53
CA PRO A 218 19.77 12.95 -4.83
C PRO A 218 18.66 12.86 -5.91
N GLU A 219 18.93 13.49 -7.06
CA GLU A 219 18.03 13.40 -8.24
C GLU A 219 18.02 11.99 -8.86
N HIS A 220 19.09 11.23 -8.66
CA HIS A 220 19.27 9.91 -9.23
C HIS A 220 19.15 8.80 -8.17
N PRO A 221 18.69 7.60 -8.55
CA PRO A 221 18.68 6.45 -7.67
C PRO A 221 20.07 6.13 -7.09
N PHE A 222 20.11 5.59 -5.88
CA PHE A 222 21.34 5.23 -5.20
C PHE A 222 22.07 4.07 -5.89
N ALA A 223 23.37 4.17 -6.05
CA ALA A 223 24.19 3.14 -6.67
C ALA A 223 24.25 1.87 -5.80
N ASP A 224 24.42 2.06 -4.49
CA ASP A 224 24.58 1.01 -3.50
C ASP A 224 24.23 1.50 -2.08
N LEU A 225 24.33 0.59 -1.11
CA LEU A 225 24.08 0.88 0.31
C LEU A 225 25.06 1.95 0.86
N ALA A 226 26.32 1.92 0.43
CA ALA A 226 27.31 2.87 0.89
C ALA A 226 27.01 4.29 0.39
N ALA A 227 26.52 4.43 -0.83
CA ALA A 227 26.05 5.69 -1.39
C ALA A 227 24.83 6.23 -0.63
N ALA A 228 23.90 5.38 -0.23
CA ALA A 228 22.70 5.78 0.50
C ALA A 228 22.96 6.14 1.98
N ARG A 229 24.09 5.72 2.54
CA ARG A 229 24.51 6.02 3.92
C ARG A 229 25.35 7.29 4.03
N ARG A 230 25.82 7.85 2.94
CA ARG A 230 26.56 9.15 2.87
C ARG A 230 25.60 10.33 2.86
#